data_2df87b5fbbba02732d4158e59493a9a0
#
_entry.id   2df87b5fbbba02732d4158e59493a9a0
#
_cell.length_a   1.000
_cell.length_b   1.000
_cell.length_c   1.000
_cell.angle_alpha   90.00
_cell.angle_beta   90.00
_cell.angle_gamma   90.00
#
_symmetry.space_group_name_H-M   'P 1'
#
loop_
_entity.id
_entity.type
_entity.pdbx_description
1 polymer ?
#
loop_
_entity_poly.entity_id
_entity_poly.type
_entity_poly.pdbx_seq_one_letter_code
_entity_poly.pdbx_strand_id
1 'polypeptide(L)'
;MNNPTKSVTIEELKTDNGIFCRQTYTSTSQDCLVLVMGYGGSLRIWPATFVNRLAESFRVITYDNRGTGLSIIPQKPEEYTVKVMADDLFDVIDTLGINSHHLLGYSMGGCMALQYAHDHQDFVKSLFLLSSTAGGDLYAKPDRAISNALANPEGKTLWDIYMSTFSLMYAPEVLQRCMPTIEAIYEVSKECPTRPIALAGHSNAFRGFDGTSYLPGIKVPTTIVAGKNDRLMPVQNSMNIAENLSNSSLVLLDDCEHGPHIQNEDEIVDLIFKSAAKC
;
A
#
# COMPACT_ATOMS: atom_id res chain seq x y z
N MET A 1 -4.90 25.55 -24.09
CA MET A 1 -5.28 26.40 -22.93
C MET A 1 -4.58 25.77 -21.73
N ASN A 2 -3.55 26.44 -21.19
CA ASN A 2 -2.87 25.94 -20.00
C ASN A 2 -3.84 26.06 -18.82
N ASN A 3 -4.36 24.93 -18.36
CA ASN A 3 -5.07 24.88 -17.10
C ASN A 3 -4.07 25.31 -15.99
N PRO A 4 -4.36 26.32 -15.17
CA PRO A 4 -3.45 26.67 -14.09
C PRO A 4 -3.28 25.42 -13.20
N THR A 5 -2.04 25.00 -13.03
CA THR A 5 -1.71 23.90 -12.08
C THR A 5 -2.27 24.31 -10.72
N LYS A 6 -3.29 23.58 -10.26
CA LYS A 6 -3.88 23.80 -8.92
C LYS A 6 -2.76 23.62 -7.89
N SER A 7 -2.62 24.58 -6.99
CA SER A 7 -1.62 24.47 -5.92
C SER A 7 -1.98 23.28 -5.02
N VAL A 8 -1.02 22.38 -4.86
CA VAL A 8 -1.12 21.27 -3.93
C VAL A 8 -0.77 21.76 -2.53
N THR A 9 -1.63 21.46 -1.57
CA THR A 9 -1.38 21.70 -0.14
C THR A 9 -0.91 20.40 0.49
N ILE A 10 0.12 20.49 1.34
CA ILE A 10 0.66 19.37 2.11
C ILE A 10 0.62 19.76 3.58
N GLU A 11 0.01 18.89 4.40
CA GLU A 11 -0.02 19.02 5.85
C GLU A 11 0.48 17.73 6.49
N GLU A 12 1.28 17.87 7.52
CA GLU A 12 1.87 16.74 8.24
C GLU A 12 1.56 16.84 9.72
N LEU A 13 1.27 15.68 10.31
CA LEU A 13 1.06 15.59 11.76
C LEU A 13 1.48 14.21 12.27
N LYS A 14 1.49 14.07 13.58
CA LYS A 14 1.74 12.81 14.27
C LYS A 14 0.60 12.57 15.24
N THR A 15 0.04 11.36 15.23
CA THR A 15 -1.02 10.97 16.15
C THR A 15 -0.47 10.85 17.59
N ASP A 16 -1.33 10.80 18.59
CA ASP A 16 -0.93 10.59 19.99
C ASP A 16 -0.21 9.25 20.18
N ASN A 17 -0.56 8.23 19.41
CA ASN A 17 0.09 6.91 19.39
C ASN A 17 1.42 6.90 18.61
N GLY A 18 1.81 8.03 18.07
CA GLY A 18 3.10 8.22 17.42
C GLY A 18 3.17 7.81 15.97
N ILE A 19 2.04 7.74 15.25
CA ILE A 19 2.00 7.48 13.82
C ILE A 19 2.07 8.79 13.05
N PHE A 20 3.08 8.90 12.18
CA PHE A 20 3.26 10.07 11.33
C PHE A 20 2.43 9.94 10.06
N CYS A 21 1.66 10.96 9.71
CA CYS A 21 0.85 10.98 8.52
C CYS A 21 0.94 12.32 7.77
N ARG A 22 0.59 12.27 6.50
CA ARG A 22 0.59 13.40 5.56
C ARG A 22 -0.73 13.44 4.82
N GLN A 23 -1.26 14.65 4.70
CA GLN A 23 -2.40 14.97 3.85
C GLN A 23 -1.89 15.74 2.63
N THR A 24 -2.33 15.32 1.45
CA THR A 24 -2.01 15.99 0.18
C THR A 24 -3.31 16.24 -0.57
N TYR A 25 -3.65 17.50 -0.85
CA TYR A 25 -4.91 17.87 -1.46
C TYR A 25 -4.83 19.19 -2.23
N THR A 26 -5.86 19.47 -3.02
CA THR A 26 -6.09 20.75 -3.70
C THR A 26 -7.38 21.38 -3.19
N SER A 27 -7.65 22.63 -3.56
CA SER A 27 -8.89 23.33 -3.20
C SER A 27 -10.18 22.67 -3.69
N THR A 28 -10.08 21.68 -4.57
CA THR A 28 -11.24 20.95 -5.16
C THR A 28 -11.40 19.52 -4.64
N SER A 29 -10.47 19.05 -3.77
CA SER A 29 -10.52 17.70 -3.18
C SER A 29 -11.67 17.64 -2.17
N GLN A 30 -12.64 16.76 -2.38
CA GLN A 30 -13.82 16.64 -1.51
C GLN A 30 -13.84 15.33 -0.72
N ASP A 31 -13.49 14.23 -1.38
CA ASP A 31 -13.46 12.91 -0.76
C ASP A 31 -12.07 12.57 -0.22
N CYS A 32 -12.02 11.69 0.78
CA CYS A 32 -10.76 11.19 1.33
C CYS A 32 -10.38 9.86 0.69
N LEU A 33 -9.11 9.72 0.33
CA LEU A 33 -8.49 8.45 -0.09
C LEU A 33 -7.28 8.18 0.78
N VAL A 34 -7.31 7.07 1.52
CA VAL A 34 -6.22 6.64 2.40
C VAL A 34 -5.38 5.59 1.70
N LEU A 35 -4.08 5.79 1.66
CA LEU A 35 -3.11 4.88 1.02
C LEU A 35 -2.30 4.14 2.09
N VAL A 36 -2.41 2.81 2.10
CA VAL A 36 -1.73 1.91 3.04
C VAL A 36 -0.58 1.22 2.33
N MET A 37 0.66 1.59 2.69
CA MET A 37 1.88 1.04 2.09
C MET A 37 2.19 -0.37 2.63
N GLY A 38 2.89 -1.17 1.81
CA GLY A 38 3.27 -2.53 2.11
C GLY A 38 4.49 -2.67 3.01
N TYR A 39 5.08 -3.87 2.97
CA TYR A 39 6.22 -4.33 3.78
C TYR A 39 7.40 -3.36 3.73
N GLY A 40 7.83 -2.93 4.90
CA GLY A 40 9.01 -2.06 5.08
C GLY A 40 8.90 -0.66 4.46
N GLY A 41 7.78 -0.34 3.82
CA GLY A 41 7.61 0.94 3.14
C GLY A 41 7.05 2.04 4.05
N SER A 42 7.61 3.22 3.94
CA SER A 42 7.09 4.47 4.50
C SER A 42 6.16 5.17 3.50
N LEU A 43 5.51 6.24 3.92
CA LEU A 43 4.71 7.09 3.01
C LEU A 43 5.53 7.66 1.84
N ARG A 44 6.86 7.71 1.97
CA ARG A 44 7.78 8.21 0.94
C ARG A 44 7.94 7.26 -0.26
N ILE A 45 7.52 6.00 -0.12
CA ILE A 45 7.57 5.01 -1.22
C ILE A 45 6.45 5.25 -2.24
N TRP A 46 5.38 5.95 -1.89
CA TRP A 46 4.39 6.36 -2.87
C TRP A 46 5.00 7.38 -3.84
N PRO A 47 4.97 7.14 -5.17
CA PRO A 47 5.46 8.12 -6.14
C PRO A 47 4.75 9.47 -5.97
N ALA A 48 5.50 10.56 -5.96
CA ALA A 48 4.90 11.88 -5.83
C ALA A 48 3.93 12.21 -6.98
N THR A 49 4.21 11.71 -8.19
CA THR A 49 3.32 11.81 -9.36
C THR A 49 1.97 11.16 -9.08
N PHE A 50 1.99 9.91 -8.58
CA PHE A 50 0.78 9.16 -8.22
C PHE A 50 -0.06 9.89 -7.16
N VAL A 51 0.57 10.32 -6.06
CA VAL A 51 -0.11 11.04 -4.98
C VAL A 51 -0.69 12.37 -5.47
N ASN A 52 0.07 13.15 -6.24
CA ASN A 52 -0.38 14.45 -6.73
C ASN A 52 -1.56 14.33 -7.72
N ARG A 53 -1.56 13.32 -8.57
CA ARG A 53 -2.68 13.05 -9.49
C ARG A 53 -3.95 12.67 -8.74
N LEU A 54 -3.84 11.82 -7.73
CA LEU A 54 -4.97 11.48 -6.86
C LEU A 54 -5.47 12.71 -6.10
N ALA A 55 -4.55 13.58 -5.68
CA ALA A 55 -4.88 14.81 -4.96
C ALA A 55 -5.65 15.84 -5.80
N GLU A 56 -5.74 15.69 -7.12
CA GLU A 56 -6.63 16.53 -7.96
C GLU A 56 -8.12 16.35 -7.62
N SER A 57 -8.50 15.18 -7.06
CA SER A 57 -9.89 14.83 -6.74
C SER A 57 -10.07 14.42 -5.28
N PHE A 58 -9.05 13.87 -4.62
CA PHE A 58 -9.13 13.38 -3.25
C PHE A 58 -8.25 14.20 -2.30
N ARG A 59 -8.67 14.29 -1.05
CA ARG A 59 -7.76 14.53 0.06
C ARG A 59 -7.02 13.21 0.32
N VAL A 60 -5.79 13.10 -0.19
CA VAL A 60 -4.99 11.88 -0.10
C VAL A 60 -4.28 11.83 1.23
N ILE A 61 -4.52 10.78 1.99
CA ILE A 61 -3.87 10.51 3.27
C ILE A 61 -2.85 9.41 3.06
N THR A 62 -1.61 9.69 3.39
CA THR A 62 -0.52 8.70 3.47
C THR A 62 0.06 8.71 4.87
N TYR A 63 0.57 7.59 5.34
CA TYR A 63 1.19 7.51 6.66
C TYR A 63 2.37 6.54 6.67
N ASP A 64 3.26 6.76 7.61
CA ASP A 64 4.37 5.84 7.88
C ASP A 64 3.83 4.71 8.78
N ASN A 65 3.84 3.48 8.29
CA ASN A 65 3.54 2.32 9.14
C ASN A 65 4.45 2.32 10.38
N ARG A 66 3.96 1.77 11.53
CA ARG A 66 4.84 1.59 12.68
C ARG A 66 6.15 0.94 12.27
N GLY A 67 7.27 1.41 12.77
CA GLY A 67 8.61 0.95 12.42
C GLY A 67 9.21 1.62 11.19
N THR A 68 8.47 2.44 10.43
CA THR A 68 8.99 3.12 9.24
C THR A 68 9.00 4.64 9.39
N GLY A 69 9.78 5.31 8.58
CA GLY A 69 9.82 6.77 8.48
C GLY A 69 9.94 7.47 9.82
N LEU A 70 8.98 8.35 10.12
CA LEU A 70 8.91 9.15 11.34
C LEU A 70 7.94 8.58 12.39
N SER A 71 7.30 7.44 12.11
CA SER A 71 6.41 6.76 13.05
C SER A 71 7.15 6.09 14.19
N ILE A 72 6.40 5.70 15.22
CA ILE A 72 6.92 4.93 16.36
C ILE A 72 7.62 3.64 15.88
N ILE A 73 8.71 3.27 16.54
CA ILE A 73 9.49 2.06 16.25
C ILE A 73 9.42 1.13 17.48
N PRO A 74 8.45 0.21 17.55
CA PRO A 74 8.41 -0.82 18.56
C PRO A 74 9.67 -1.67 18.54
N GLN A 75 10.14 -2.10 19.73
CA GLN A 75 11.45 -2.74 19.85
C GLN A 75 11.38 -4.27 19.79
N LYS A 76 10.18 -4.83 19.76
CA LYS A 76 9.97 -6.28 19.70
C LYS A 76 9.12 -6.63 18.48
N PRO A 77 9.51 -7.63 17.67
CA PRO A 77 8.73 -8.05 16.50
C PRO A 77 7.29 -8.48 16.83
N GLU A 78 7.03 -8.95 18.05
CA GLU A 78 5.69 -9.36 18.52
C GLU A 78 4.72 -8.20 18.68
N GLU A 79 5.23 -6.96 18.77
CA GLU A 79 4.41 -5.73 18.82
C GLU A 79 3.88 -5.33 17.44
N TYR A 80 4.25 -6.10 16.41
CA TYR A 80 3.78 -5.91 15.04
C TYR A 80 2.84 -7.06 14.66
N THR A 81 1.56 -6.74 14.54
CA THR A 81 0.54 -7.61 13.94
C THR A 81 -0.26 -6.81 12.94
N VAL A 82 -0.88 -7.46 11.96
CA VAL A 82 -1.76 -6.75 11.00
C VAL A 82 -2.91 -6.06 11.73
N LYS A 83 -3.45 -6.68 12.80
CA LYS A 83 -4.49 -6.05 13.62
C LYS A 83 -4.01 -4.74 14.25
N VAL A 84 -2.85 -4.75 14.91
CA VAL A 84 -2.29 -3.54 15.54
C VAL A 84 -1.96 -2.46 14.50
N MET A 85 -1.50 -2.85 13.30
CA MET A 85 -1.23 -1.91 12.20
C MET A 85 -2.51 -1.36 11.58
N ALA A 86 -3.61 -2.12 11.59
CA ALA A 86 -4.93 -1.63 11.22
C ALA A 86 -5.52 -0.70 12.28
N ASP A 87 -5.21 -0.91 13.56
CA ASP A 87 -5.56 0.03 14.65
C ASP A 87 -4.79 1.35 14.52
N ASP A 88 -3.51 1.33 14.10
CA ASP A 88 -2.77 2.54 13.75
C ASP A 88 -3.44 3.32 12.61
N LEU A 89 -3.93 2.62 11.60
CA LEU A 89 -4.68 3.23 10.51
C LEU A 89 -5.96 3.90 11.03
N PHE A 90 -6.70 3.24 11.92
CA PHE A 90 -7.88 3.82 12.56
C PHE A 90 -7.51 5.09 13.35
N ASP A 91 -6.41 5.07 14.11
CA ASP A 91 -5.91 6.21 14.88
C ASP A 91 -5.58 7.42 13.99
N VAL A 92 -4.98 7.19 12.81
CA VAL A 92 -4.75 8.25 11.81
C VAL A 92 -6.07 8.84 11.32
N ILE A 93 -7.04 8.02 10.98
CA ILE A 93 -8.35 8.44 10.45
C ILE A 93 -9.13 9.23 11.50
N ASP A 94 -9.16 8.74 12.74
CA ASP A 94 -9.83 9.38 13.88
C ASP A 94 -9.18 10.73 14.23
N THR A 95 -7.84 10.78 14.32
CA THR A 95 -7.08 12.02 14.56
C THR A 95 -7.35 13.08 13.51
N LEU A 96 -7.58 12.69 12.25
CA LEU A 96 -7.90 13.60 11.15
C LEU A 96 -9.38 13.97 11.07
N GLY A 97 -10.24 13.40 11.91
CA GLY A 97 -11.68 13.61 11.93
C GLY A 97 -12.39 13.12 10.66
N ILE A 98 -11.89 12.03 10.05
CA ILE A 98 -12.42 11.50 8.79
C ILE A 98 -13.51 10.47 9.09
N ASN A 99 -14.76 10.80 8.74
CA ASN A 99 -15.92 9.94 9.00
C ASN A 99 -16.26 8.98 7.85
N SER A 100 -15.71 9.21 6.66
CA SER A 100 -15.94 8.36 5.48
C SER A 100 -14.81 8.54 4.48
N HIS A 101 -14.31 7.44 3.91
CA HIS A 101 -13.15 7.46 3.03
C HIS A 101 -13.11 6.28 2.07
N HIS A 102 -12.34 6.43 0.98
CA HIS A 102 -11.87 5.34 0.15
C HIS A 102 -10.54 4.81 0.74
N LEU A 103 -10.32 3.52 0.64
CA LEU A 103 -9.13 2.87 1.22
C LEU A 103 -8.38 2.09 0.14
N LEU A 104 -7.08 2.33 0.00
CA LEU A 104 -6.21 1.59 -0.90
C LEU A 104 -5.10 0.92 -0.12
N GLY A 105 -5.02 -0.41 -0.20
CA GLY A 105 -3.94 -1.20 0.37
C GLY A 105 -3.06 -1.84 -0.71
N TYR A 106 -1.75 -1.62 -0.62
CA TYR A 106 -0.77 -2.21 -1.53
C TYR A 106 0.04 -3.31 -0.83
N SER A 107 0.14 -4.49 -1.45
CA SER A 107 0.91 -5.61 -0.94
C SER A 107 0.50 -5.97 0.51
N MET A 108 1.40 -6.00 1.49
CA MET A 108 1.06 -6.17 2.91
C MET A 108 0.07 -5.09 3.41
N GLY A 109 0.08 -3.89 2.82
CA GLY A 109 -0.91 -2.85 3.11
C GLY A 109 -2.35 -3.27 2.79
N GLY A 110 -2.53 -4.17 1.82
CA GLY A 110 -3.83 -4.78 1.55
C GLY A 110 -4.31 -5.72 2.65
N CYS A 111 -3.40 -6.42 3.35
CA CYS A 111 -3.75 -7.20 4.54
C CYS A 111 -4.29 -6.29 5.66
N MET A 112 -3.63 -5.14 5.89
CA MET A 112 -4.08 -4.14 6.85
C MET A 112 -5.41 -3.50 6.45
N ALA A 113 -5.59 -3.23 5.14
CA ALA A 113 -6.83 -2.68 4.61
C ALA A 113 -8.00 -3.67 4.72
N LEU A 114 -7.76 -4.98 4.52
CA LEU A 114 -8.76 -6.05 4.75
C LEU A 114 -9.14 -6.16 6.23
N GLN A 115 -8.15 -6.13 7.13
CA GLN A 115 -8.41 -6.11 8.58
C GLN A 115 -9.22 -4.88 8.98
N TYR A 116 -8.82 -3.70 8.51
CA TYR A 116 -9.54 -2.46 8.77
C TYR A 116 -10.98 -2.49 8.23
N ALA A 117 -11.15 -2.94 6.99
CA ALA A 117 -12.49 -3.04 6.38
C ALA A 117 -13.37 -4.07 7.12
N HIS A 118 -12.80 -5.15 7.68
CA HIS A 118 -13.54 -6.08 8.52
C HIS A 118 -14.06 -5.41 9.80
N ASP A 119 -13.19 -4.62 10.46
CA ASP A 119 -13.48 -4.00 11.76
C ASP A 119 -14.34 -2.73 11.62
N HIS A 120 -14.21 -1.99 10.53
CA HIS A 120 -14.70 -0.62 10.35
C HIS A 120 -15.37 -0.35 8.99
N GLN A 121 -16.02 -1.34 8.37
CA GLN A 121 -16.53 -1.22 7.01
C GLN A 121 -17.53 -0.07 6.81
N ASP A 122 -18.24 0.37 7.84
CA ASP A 122 -19.21 1.47 7.77
C ASP A 122 -18.57 2.84 7.45
N PHE A 123 -17.26 2.96 7.67
CA PHE A 123 -16.48 4.15 7.31
C PHE A 123 -15.87 4.07 5.91
N VAL A 124 -15.86 2.88 5.27
CA VAL A 124 -15.17 2.64 3.99
C VAL A 124 -16.16 2.70 2.82
N LYS A 125 -16.04 3.73 1.97
CA LYS A 125 -16.85 3.88 0.75
C LYS A 125 -16.51 2.82 -0.30
N SER A 126 -15.21 2.64 -0.56
CA SER A 126 -14.70 1.60 -1.45
C SER A 126 -13.30 1.15 -1.02
N LEU A 127 -12.97 -0.09 -1.34
CA LEU A 127 -11.69 -0.71 -1.05
C LEU A 127 -10.95 -1.00 -2.36
N PHE A 128 -9.67 -0.65 -2.42
CA PHE A 128 -8.75 -0.99 -3.51
C PHE A 128 -7.62 -1.86 -2.96
N LEU A 129 -7.43 -3.02 -3.56
CA LEU A 129 -6.36 -3.96 -3.18
C LEU A 129 -5.41 -4.13 -4.36
N LEU A 130 -4.19 -3.65 -4.22
CA LEU A 130 -3.15 -3.78 -5.24
C LEU A 130 -2.14 -4.86 -4.83
N SER A 131 -2.00 -5.91 -5.64
CA SER A 131 -0.99 -6.98 -5.45
C SER A 131 -0.94 -7.52 -4.03
N SER A 132 -2.10 -7.95 -3.46
CA SER A 132 -2.25 -8.32 -2.06
C SER A 132 -2.77 -9.75 -1.86
N THR A 133 -2.90 -10.17 -0.61
CA THR A 133 -3.40 -11.48 -0.18
C THR A 133 -4.29 -11.35 1.05
N ALA A 134 -5.18 -12.33 1.23
CA ALA A 134 -5.92 -12.50 2.49
C ALA A 134 -5.14 -13.32 3.54
N GLY A 135 -3.96 -13.84 3.21
CA GLY A 135 -3.19 -14.69 4.13
C GLY A 135 -3.81 -16.08 4.31
N GLY A 136 -3.47 -16.73 5.43
CA GLY A 136 -4.01 -18.04 5.82
C GLY A 136 -3.85 -19.11 4.74
N ASP A 137 -4.85 -19.96 4.63
CA ASP A 137 -4.86 -21.07 3.65
C ASP A 137 -5.05 -20.60 2.20
N LEU A 138 -5.50 -19.36 2.00
CA LEU A 138 -5.62 -18.75 0.67
C LEU A 138 -4.30 -18.14 0.16
N TYR A 139 -3.25 -18.14 0.97
CA TYR A 139 -1.98 -17.54 0.58
C TYR A 139 -1.20 -18.42 -0.41
N ALA A 140 -1.19 -18.02 -1.67
CA ALA A 140 -0.29 -18.55 -2.69
C ALA A 140 1.12 -17.96 -2.49
N LYS A 141 2.06 -18.80 -2.05
CA LYS A 141 3.41 -18.37 -1.72
C LYS A 141 4.23 -18.09 -2.98
N PRO A 142 5.09 -17.05 -2.97
CA PRO A 142 6.09 -16.87 -4.02
C PRO A 142 7.12 -18.00 -4.00
N ASP A 143 7.94 -18.07 -5.05
CA ASP A 143 9.09 -18.98 -5.07
C ASP A 143 9.97 -18.78 -3.83
N ARG A 144 10.51 -19.90 -3.30
CA ARG A 144 11.34 -19.88 -2.10
C ARG A 144 12.61 -19.03 -2.26
N ALA A 145 13.17 -18.99 -3.47
CA ALA A 145 14.36 -18.17 -3.74
C ALA A 145 14.01 -16.67 -3.64
N ILE A 146 12.86 -16.26 -4.15
CA ILE A 146 12.36 -14.86 -4.06
C ILE A 146 12.05 -14.50 -2.60
N SER A 147 11.38 -15.39 -1.86
CA SER A 147 11.09 -15.16 -0.44
C SER A 147 12.36 -14.99 0.38
N ASN A 148 13.39 -15.81 0.12
CA ASN A 148 14.67 -15.73 0.80
C ASN A 148 15.43 -14.45 0.45
N ALA A 149 15.45 -14.05 -0.82
CA ALA A 149 16.11 -12.83 -1.27
C ALA A 149 15.43 -11.56 -0.69
N LEU A 150 14.11 -11.54 -0.60
CA LEU A 150 13.38 -10.44 0.04
C LEU A 150 13.69 -10.33 1.54
N ALA A 151 13.83 -11.47 2.22
CA ALA A 151 14.14 -11.51 3.65
C ALA A 151 15.61 -11.14 3.95
N ASN A 152 16.50 -11.30 2.98
CA ASN A 152 17.94 -11.09 3.12
C ASN A 152 18.45 -10.28 1.92
N PRO A 153 18.08 -8.99 1.82
CA PRO A 153 18.51 -8.16 0.72
C PRO A 153 20.03 -7.98 0.75
N GLU A 154 20.68 -8.16 -0.40
CA GLU A 154 22.12 -8.08 -0.55
C GLU A 154 22.55 -6.71 -1.07
N GLY A 155 23.68 -6.20 -0.55
CA GLY A 155 24.27 -4.96 -1.03
C GLY A 155 25.34 -4.40 -0.10
N LYS A 156 26.23 -3.58 -0.65
CA LYS A 156 27.28 -2.86 0.12
C LYS A 156 26.85 -1.46 0.52
N THR A 157 25.93 -0.90 -0.20
CA THR A 157 25.38 0.45 0.01
C THR A 157 23.88 0.37 0.23
N LEU A 158 23.27 1.43 0.78
CA LEU A 158 21.81 1.52 0.89
C LEU A 158 21.13 1.42 -0.49
N TRP A 159 21.74 1.97 -1.52
CA TRP A 159 21.27 1.86 -2.89
C TRP A 159 21.24 0.41 -3.38
N ASP A 160 22.31 -0.34 -3.16
CA ASP A 160 22.38 -1.75 -3.58
C ASP A 160 21.27 -2.58 -2.90
N ILE A 161 21.10 -2.39 -1.58
CA ILE A 161 20.06 -3.05 -0.78
C ILE A 161 18.66 -2.68 -1.32
N TYR A 162 18.44 -1.41 -1.61
CA TYR A 162 17.19 -0.92 -2.17
C TYR A 162 16.92 -1.52 -3.55
N MET A 163 17.91 -1.50 -4.43
CA MET A 163 17.82 -2.08 -5.78
C MET A 163 17.66 -3.59 -5.77
N SER A 164 18.23 -4.31 -4.79
CA SER A 164 18.01 -5.75 -4.66
C SER A 164 16.52 -6.08 -4.47
N THR A 165 15.80 -5.26 -3.69
CA THR A 165 14.35 -5.41 -3.50
C THR A 165 13.57 -5.12 -4.79
N PHE A 166 13.89 -4.01 -5.47
CA PHE A 166 13.20 -3.64 -6.72
C PHE A 166 13.46 -4.65 -7.85
N SER A 167 14.64 -5.28 -7.88
CA SER A 167 14.96 -6.36 -8.82
C SER A 167 14.14 -7.64 -8.59
N LEU A 168 13.57 -7.83 -7.39
CA LEU A 168 12.59 -8.89 -7.14
C LEU A 168 11.19 -8.50 -7.60
N MET A 169 10.87 -7.20 -7.54
CA MET A 169 9.56 -6.67 -7.91
C MET A 169 9.37 -6.62 -9.43
N TYR A 170 10.43 -6.34 -10.19
CA TYR A 170 10.36 -6.05 -11.62
C TYR A 170 11.36 -6.86 -12.43
N ALA A 171 10.97 -7.28 -13.63
CA ALA A 171 11.89 -7.79 -14.66
C ALA A 171 12.85 -6.68 -15.12
N PRO A 172 14.03 -7.03 -15.65
CA PRO A 172 15.05 -6.03 -16.01
C PRO A 172 14.56 -4.91 -16.92
N GLU A 173 13.73 -5.22 -17.91
CA GLU A 173 13.19 -4.26 -18.87
C GLU A 173 12.22 -3.28 -18.20
N VAL A 174 11.37 -3.80 -17.32
CA VAL A 174 10.42 -3.00 -16.53
C VAL A 174 11.16 -2.14 -15.51
N LEU A 175 12.13 -2.72 -14.83
CA LEU A 175 12.98 -2.02 -13.87
C LEU A 175 13.67 -0.82 -14.54
N GLN A 176 14.25 -1.01 -15.74
CA GLN A 176 14.89 0.06 -16.49
C GLN A 176 13.89 1.19 -16.85
N ARG A 177 12.67 0.83 -17.25
CA ARG A 177 11.62 1.82 -17.58
C ARG A 177 11.16 2.60 -16.35
N CYS A 178 11.06 1.95 -15.19
CA CYS A 178 10.63 2.56 -13.94
C CYS A 178 11.76 3.28 -13.17
N MET A 179 13.01 3.17 -13.64
CA MET A 179 14.19 3.69 -12.94
C MET A 179 14.07 5.16 -12.53
N PRO A 180 13.60 6.11 -13.36
CA PRO A 180 13.48 7.51 -12.94
C PRO A 180 12.56 7.68 -11.71
N THR A 181 11.46 6.93 -11.65
CA THR A 181 10.54 6.95 -10.50
C THR A 181 11.20 6.31 -9.28
N ILE A 182 11.89 5.18 -9.45
CA ILE A 182 12.58 4.45 -8.38
C ILE A 182 13.69 5.30 -7.77
N GLU A 183 14.49 5.99 -8.59
CA GLU A 183 15.53 6.91 -8.14
C GLU A 183 14.93 8.09 -7.35
N ALA A 184 13.84 8.69 -7.83
CA ALA A 184 13.15 9.75 -7.13
C ALA A 184 12.61 9.30 -5.76
N ILE A 185 12.04 8.10 -5.66
CA ILE A 185 11.60 7.51 -4.40
C ILE A 185 12.79 7.25 -3.46
N TYR A 186 13.90 6.72 -3.99
CA TYR A 186 15.11 6.49 -3.19
C TYR A 186 15.65 7.78 -2.59
N GLU A 187 15.72 8.85 -3.37
CA GLU A 187 16.24 10.15 -2.92
C GLU A 187 15.49 10.70 -1.70
N VAL A 188 14.16 10.49 -1.62
CA VAL A 188 13.36 10.95 -0.48
C VAL A 188 13.27 9.92 0.65
N SER A 189 13.50 8.65 0.40
CA SER A 189 13.38 7.58 1.40
C SER A 189 14.71 7.26 2.11
N LYS A 190 15.86 7.51 1.47
CA LYS A 190 17.20 7.22 2.04
C LYS A 190 17.51 7.97 3.33
N GLU A 191 16.82 9.10 3.60
CA GLU A 191 17.00 9.88 4.81
C GLU A 191 16.39 9.19 6.06
N CYS A 192 15.39 8.31 5.85
CA CYS A 192 14.72 7.57 6.91
C CYS A 192 14.59 6.08 6.53
N PRO A 193 15.71 5.35 6.41
CA PRO A 193 15.68 3.95 6.04
C PRO A 193 14.98 3.10 7.11
N THR A 194 14.19 2.13 6.68
CA THR A 194 13.51 1.20 7.59
C THR A 194 14.52 0.34 8.33
N ARG A 195 14.40 0.28 9.65
CA ARG A 195 15.35 -0.45 10.50
C ARG A 195 15.11 -1.95 10.46
N PRO A 196 16.16 -2.78 10.64
CA PRO A 196 16.03 -4.26 10.65
C PRO A 196 14.97 -4.79 11.61
N ILE A 197 14.84 -4.18 12.80
CA ILE A 197 13.81 -4.58 13.78
C ILE A 197 12.39 -4.38 13.23
N ALA A 198 12.15 -3.32 12.48
CA ALA A 198 10.86 -3.07 11.87
C ALA A 198 10.58 -4.02 10.70
N LEU A 199 11.60 -4.35 9.91
CA LEU A 199 11.47 -5.38 8.85
C LEU A 199 11.13 -6.75 9.46
N ALA A 200 11.78 -7.14 10.56
CA ALA A 200 11.44 -8.35 11.30
C ALA A 200 9.99 -8.29 11.84
N GLY A 201 9.57 -7.15 12.37
CA GLY A 201 8.21 -6.91 12.86
C GLY A 201 7.17 -7.03 11.74
N HIS A 202 7.40 -6.38 10.61
CA HIS A 202 6.51 -6.50 9.44
C HIS A 202 6.44 -7.94 8.90
N SER A 203 7.58 -8.67 8.89
CA SER A 203 7.58 -10.09 8.57
C SER A 203 6.74 -10.92 9.54
N ASN A 204 6.81 -10.61 10.84
CA ASN A 204 5.99 -11.26 11.85
C ASN A 204 4.50 -10.98 11.63
N ALA A 205 4.14 -9.71 11.42
CA ALA A 205 2.77 -9.30 11.13
C ALA A 205 2.21 -10.01 9.89
N PHE A 206 2.96 -10.02 8.79
CA PHE A 206 2.54 -10.65 7.53
C PHE A 206 2.34 -12.16 7.66
N ARG A 207 3.30 -12.87 8.29
CA ARG A 207 3.21 -14.33 8.46
C ARG A 207 2.09 -14.75 9.41
N GLY A 208 1.77 -13.92 10.40
CA GLY A 208 0.70 -14.20 11.37
C GLY A 208 -0.69 -13.80 10.90
N PHE A 209 -0.81 -13.20 9.71
CA PHE A 209 -2.10 -12.74 9.21
C PHE A 209 -2.90 -13.86 8.55
N ASP A 210 -4.14 -14.00 8.98
CA ASP A 210 -5.18 -14.81 8.33
C ASP A 210 -6.50 -14.05 8.33
N GLY A 211 -6.81 -13.44 7.19
CA GLY A 211 -8.06 -12.72 6.95
C GLY A 211 -9.08 -13.53 6.14
N THR A 212 -8.86 -14.82 5.95
CA THR A 212 -9.74 -15.65 5.10
C THR A 212 -11.18 -15.67 5.60
N SER A 213 -11.38 -15.72 6.92
CA SER A 213 -12.70 -15.68 7.55
C SER A 213 -13.40 -14.30 7.45
N TYR A 214 -12.68 -13.23 7.13
CA TYR A 214 -13.24 -11.87 7.02
C TYR A 214 -13.96 -11.65 5.69
N LEU A 215 -13.44 -12.26 4.61
CA LEU A 215 -13.85 -11.99 3.23
C LEU A 215 -15.36 -12.08 3.01
N PRO A 216 -16.08 -13.12 3.47
CA PRO A 216 -17.53 -13.20 3.28
C PRO A 216 -18.32 -12.10 3.99
N GLY A 217 -17.74 -11.51 5.05
CA GLY A 217 -18.34 -10.45 5.88
C GLY A 217 -18.15 -9.05 5.32
N ILE A 218 -17.13 -8.81 4.50
CA ILE A 218 -16.84 -7.50 3.90
C ILE A 218 -17.82 -7.25 2.75
N LYS A 219 -18.64 -6.20 2.86
CA LYS A 219 -19.63 -5.79 1.85
C LYS A 219 -19.23 -4.55 1.07
N VAL A 220 -18.12 -3.93 1.46
CA VAL A 220 -17.57 -2.75 0.80
C VAL A 220 -17.28 -3.05 -0.68
N PRO A 221 -17.71 -2.18 -1.63
CA PRO A 221 -17.34 -2.30 -3.03
C PRO A 221 -15.81 -2.37 -3.17
N THR A 222 -15.30 -3.48 -3.68
CA THR A 222 -13.85 -3.74 -3.70
C THR A 222 -13.33 -3.90 -5.14
N THR A 223 -12.32 -3.12 -5.49
CA THR A 223 -11.56 -3.29 -6.73
C THR A 223 -10.21 -3.94 -6.42
N ILE A 224 -9.97 -5.11 -6.98
CA ILE A 224 -8.75 -5.89 -6.78
C ILE A 224 -7.94 -5.80 -8.07
N VAL A 225 -6.66 -5.41 -7.95
CA VAL A 225 -5.76 -5.28 -9.10
C VAL A 225 -4.49 -6.09 -8.86
N ALA A 226 -4.09 -6.86 -9.84
CA ALA A 226 -2.83 -7.62 -9.79
C ALA A 226 -2.16 -7.69 -11.16
N GLY A 227 -0.85 -7.64 -11.15
CA GLY A 227 -0.03 -7.98 -12.31
C GLY A 227 0.03 -9.50 -12.51
N LYS A 228 -0.15 -9.97 -13.74
CA LYS A 228 -0.03 -11.41 -14.06
C LYS A 228 1.39 -11.95 -13.86
N ASN A 229 2.39 -11.07 -13.96
CA ASN A 229 3.80 -11.41 -13.83
C ASN A 229 4.36 -11.16 -12.41
N ASP A 230 3.48 -10.91 -11.43
CA ASP A 230 3.89 -10.65 -10.05
C ASP A 230 4.53 -11.90 -9.42
N ARG A 231 5.83 -11.82 -9.17
CA ARG A 231 6.62 -12.91 -8.57
C ARG A 231 6.67 -12.85 -7.05
N LEU A 232 6.41 -11.66 -6.46
CA LEU A 232 6.39 -11.47 -4.99
C LEU A 232 5.05 -11.84 -4.38
N MET A 233 3.96 -11.47 -5.06
CA MET A 233 2.61 -11.78 -4.66
C MET A 233 1.90 -12.46 -5.83
N PRO A 234 2.08 -13.76 -6.04
CA PRO A 234 1.50 -14.47 -7.17
C PRO A 234 0.04 -14.11 -7.40
N VAL A 235 -0.34 -13.87 -8.64
CA VAL A 235 -1.68 -13.40 -9.06
C VAL A 235 -2.82 -14.22 -8.45
N GLN A 236 -2.57 -15.49 -8.13
CA GLN A 236 -3.53 -16.37 -7.45
C GLN A 236 -4.03 -15.79 -6.12
N ASN A 237 -3.21 -15.00 -5.41
CA ASN A 237 -3.64 -14.34 -4.17
C ASN A 237 -4.81 -13.39 -4.41
N SER A 238 -4.72 -12.57 -5.44
CA SER A 238 -5.78 -11.62 -5.84
C SER A 238 -7.01 -12.36 -6.36
N MET A 239 -6.83 -13.45 -7.10
CA MET A 239 -7.94 -14.32 -7.54
C MET A 239 -8.65 -14.96 -6.34
N ASN A 240 -7.90 -15.47 -5.38
CA ASN A 240 -8.46 -16.07 -4.16
C ASN A 240 -9.27 -15.04 -3.34
N ILE A 241 -8.81 -13.79 -3.25
CA ILE A 241 -9.60 -12.71 -2.61
C ILE A 241 -10.90 -12.50 -3.39
N ALA A 242 -10.82 -12.34 -4.72
CA ALA A 242 -11.99 -12.06 -5.56
C ALA A 242 -13.06 -13.16 -5.51
N GLU A 243 -12.64 -14.41 -5.45
CA GLU A 243 -13.55 -15.57 -5.33
C GLU A 243 -14.31 -15.61 -3.99
N ASN A 244 -13.77 -14.98 -2.94
CA ASN A 244 -14.33 -15.00 -1.59
C ASN A 244 -14.96 -13.68 -1.14
N LEU A 245 -14.80 -12.59 -1.92
CA LEU A 245 -15.48 -11.31 -1.69
C LEU A 245 -16.74 -11.17 -2.55
N SER A 246 -17.91 -11.03 -1.91
CA SER A 246 -19.19 -11.00 -2.63
C SER A 246 -19.41 -9.72 -3.48
N ASN A 247 -18.76 -8.61 -3.16
CA ASN A 247 -18.89 -7.32 -3.84
C ASN A 247 -17.53 -6.85 -4.37
N SER A 248 -16.94 -7.63 -5.28
CA SER A 248 -15.62 -7.32 -5.81
C SER A 248 -15.57 -7.36 -7.34
N SER A 249 -14.63 -6.63 -7.89
CA SER A 249 -14.20 -6.71 -9.29
C SER A 249 -12.69 -6.96 -9.36
N LEU A 250 -12.28 -7.91 -10.18
CA LEU A 250 -10.87 -8.27 -10.38
C LEU A 250 -10.37 -7.73 -11.72
N VAL A 251 -9.27 -7.00 -11.67
CA VAL A 251 -8.55 -6.49 -12.84
C VAL A 251 -7.16 -7.11 -12.87
N LEU A 252 -6.88 -7.88 -13.91
CA LEU A 252 -5.59 -8.51 -14.14
C LEU A 252 -4.86 -7.77 -15.27
N LEU A 253 -3.68 -7.24 -14.95
CA LEU A 253 -2.83 -6.50 -15.88
C LEU A 253 -1.84 -7.48 -16.54
N ASP A 254 -1.86 -7.58 -17.86
CA ASP A 254 -1.10 -8.59 -18.60
C ASP A 254 0.41 -8.44 -18.44
N ASP A 255 0.94 -7.25 -18.67
CA ASP A 255 2.37 -6.95 -18.62
C ASP A 255 2.74 -6.18 -17.35
N CYS A 256 2.18 -6.58 -16.23
CA CYS A 256 2.40 -5.93 -14.95
C CYS A 256 2.94 -6.92 -13.90
N GLU A 257 3.77 -6.40 -13.03
CA GLU A 257 4.43 -7.10 -11.93
C GLU A 257 3.93 -6.59 -10.58
N HIS A 258 4.79 -6.58 -9.54
CA HIS A 258 4.34 -6.33 -8.17
C HIS A 258 3.87 -4.89 -7.88
N GLY A 259 4.41 -3.89 -8.58
CA GLY A 259 4.11 -2.47 -8.31
C GLY A 259 3.29 -1.78 -9.39
N PRO A 260 1.99 -2.11 -9.57
CA PRO A 260 1.16 -1.53 -10.61
C PRO A 260 1.04 0.01 -10.52
N HIS A 261 1.08 0.59 -9.33
CA HIS A 261 1.05 2.03 -9.09
C HIS A 261 2.31 2.78 -9.54
N ILE A 262 3.41 2.05 -9.82
CA ILE A 262 4.64 2.60 -10.42
C ILE A 262 4.68 2.26 -11.91
N GLN A 263 4.39 1.01 -12.26
CA GLN A 263 4.53 0.48 -13.60
C GLN A 263 3.42 0.95 -14.56
N ASN A 264 2.20 1.01 -14.06
CA ASN A 264 0.95 1.30 -14.79
C ASN A 264 0.20 2.47 -14.13
N GLU A 265 0.91 3.52 -13.69
CA GLU A 265 0.35 4.62 -12.90
C GLU A 265 -0.93 5.20 -13.51
N ASP A 266 -0.93 5.47 -14.82
CA ASP A 266 -2.09 6.06 -15.52
C ASP A 266 -3.33 5.18 -15.38
N GLU A 267 -3.18 3.90 -15.62
CA GLU A 267 -4.29 2.93 -15.58
C GLU A 267 -4.84 2.78 -14.16
N ILE A 268 -3.95 2.76 -13.16
CA ILE A 268 -4.36 2.65 -11.74
C ILE A 268 -5.10 3.89 -11.28
N VAL A 269 -4.61 5.09 -11.60
CA VAL A 269 -5.29 6.34 -11.25
C VAL A 269 -6.67 6.41 -11.88
N ASP A 270 -6.79 6.08 -13.18
CA ASP A 270 -8.07 6.03 -13.89
C ASP A 270 -9.04 5.03 -13.27
N LEU A 271 -8.54 3.88 -12.85
CA LEU A 271 -9.34 2.83 -12.20
C LEU A 271 -9.89 3.31 -10.85
N ILE A 272 -9.05 3.98 -10.07
CA ILE A 272 -9.45 4.55 -8.77
C ILE A 272 -10.55 5.58 -8.98
N PHE A 273 -10.38 6.55 -9.91
CA PHE A 273 -11.40 7.57 -10.18
C PHE A 273 -12.72 6.95 -10.65
N LYS A 274 -12.68 5.99 -11.58
CA LYS A 274 -13.87 5.31 -12.10
C LYS A 274 -14.62 4.50 -11.05
N SER A 275 -13.89 3.87 -10.15
CA SER A 275 -14.49 3.02 -9.11
C SER A 275 -15.03 3.86 -7.95
N ALA A 276 -14.31 4.88 -7.51
CA ALA A 276 -14.75 5.80 -6.46
C ALA A 276 -16.01 6.59 -6.86
N ALA A 277 -16.14 6.95 -8.15
CA ALA A 277 -17.32 7.67 -8.64
C ALA A 277 -18.64 6.86 -8.61
N LYS A 278 -18.58 5.56 -8.29
CA LYS A 278 -19.76 4.68 -8.18
C LYS A 278 -20.26 4.54 -6.73
N CYS A 279 -19.50 5.05 -5.77
CA CYS A 279 -19.77 4.99 -4.34
C CYS A 279 -20.12 6.37 -3.79
#